data_5c751b2d95ca98f03a2a32ae8e89dbef
#
_entry.id   5c751b2d95ca98f03a2a32ae8e89dbef
#
_cell.length_a   1.000
_cell.length_b   1.000
_cell.length_c   1.000
_cell.angle_alpha   90.00
_cell.angle_beta   90.00
_cell.angle_gamma   90.00
#
_symmetry.space_group_name_H-M   'P 1'
#
loop_
_entity.id
_entity.type
_entity.pdbx_description
1 polymer ?
#
loop_
_entity_poly.entity_id
_entity_poly.type
_entity_poly.pdbx_seq_one_letter_code
_entity_poly.pdbx_strand_id
1 'polypeptide(L)'
;MALALILMHIGGLFEISHLNRWRHRILLFSGSEILLTFFLVVGAVLTVNMAFLQKVVPGLTLWQTSLTFALFLGIIAVATAPAATLMVIREYEAEGPVTGVVLTLVGFNNLISVLGFAVLAHFLIFPGESLSVLML
;
A
#
# COMPACT_ATOMS: atom_id res chain seq x y z
N MET A 1 11.95 -17.14 3.13
CA MET A 1 13.25 -16.60 3.54
C MET A 1 13.80 -15.54 2.59
N ALA A 2 13.82 -15.73 1.27
CA ALA A 2 14.35 -14.74 0.31
C ALA A 2 13.66 -13.36 0.41
N LEU A 3 12.34 -13.32 0.53
CA LEU A 3 11.54 -12.10 0.63
C LEU A 3 11.88 -11.27 1.89
N ALA A 4 12.10 -11.94 3.03
CA ALA A 4 12.50 -11.30 4.27
C ALA A 4 13.90 -10.67 4.18
N LEU A 5 14.83 -11.33 3.50
CA LEU A 5 16.17 -10.80 3.25
C LEU A 5 16.14 -9.58 2.31
N ILE A 6 15.29 -9.62 1.29
CA ILE A 6 15.09 -8.49 0.38
C ILE A 6 14.50 -7.30 1.15
N LEU A 7 13.48 -7.52 1.97
CA LEU A 7 12.87 -6.46 2.79
C LEU A 7 13.84 -5.89 3.82
N MET A 8 14.68 -6.75 4.44
CA MET A 8 15.70 -6.30 5.39
C MET A 8 16.80 -5.49 4.69
N HIS A 9 17.20 -5.89 3.48
CA HIS A 9 18.17 -5.16 2.68
C HIS A 9 17.63 -3.79 2.22
N ILE A 10 16.36 -3.74 1.82
CA ILE A 10 15.66 -2.51 1.48
C ILE A 10 15.55 -1.61 2.69
N GLY A 11 15.19 -2.14 3.87
CA GLY A 11 15.14 -1.39 5.13
C GLY A 11 16.48 -0.77 5.52
N GLY A 12 17.60 -1.47 5.26
CA GLY A 12 18.95 -0.97 5.51
C GLY A 12 19.44 0.15 4.58
N LEU A 13 18.79 0.31 3.41
CA LEU A 13 19.09 1.40 2.46
C LEU A 13 18.40 2.72 2.81
N PHE A 14 17.51 2.72 3.82
CA PHE A 14 16.89 3.92 4.33
C PHE A 14 17.90 4.76 5.15
N GLU A 15 18.63 5.60 4.47
CA GLU A 15 19.47 6.60 5.11
C GLU A 15 18.60 7.76 5.63
N ILE A 16 18.27 7.69 6.92
CA ILE A 16 17.36 8.64 7.60
C ILE A 16 17.94 10.06 7.64
N SER A 17 19.25 10.20 7.43
CA SER A 17 19.98 11.47 7.53
C SER A 17 19.56 12.53 6.50
N HIS A 18 19.22 12.12 5.28
CA HIS A 18 18.78 13.03 4.21
C HIS A 18 17.29 13.41 4.27
N LEU A 19 16.48 12.64 4.99
CA LEU A 19 15.02 12.83 5.08
C LEU A 19 14.60 14.10 5.83
N ASN A 20 15.43 14.59 6.76
CA ASN A 20 15.02 15.63 7.70
C ASN A 20 14.74 16.99 7.03
N ARG A 21 15.41 17.30 5.93
CA ARG A 21 15.26 18.59 5.21
C ARG A 21 14.03 18.65 4.30
N TRP A 22 13.57 17.50 3.78
CA TRP A 22 12.49 17.41 2.79
C TRP A 22 11.24 16.65 3.28
N ARG A 23 11.26 16.20 4.54
CA ARG A 23 10.23 15.34 5.14
C ARG A 23 8.80 15.82 4.91
N HIS A 24 8.55 17.12 5.06
CA HIS A 24 7.19 17.66 4.93
C HIS A 24 6.69 17.59 3.48
N ARG A 25 7.54 17.89 2.52
CA ARG A 25 7.19 17.81 1.08
C ARG A 25 7.01 16.36 0.63
N ILE A 26 7.88 15.46 1.09
CA ILE A 26 7.78 14.03 0.78
C ILE A 26 6.49 13.44 1.36
N LEU A 27 6.17 13.75 2.62
CA LEU A 27 4.93 13.29 3.26
C LEU A 27 3.68 13.84 2.58
N LEU A 28 3.66 15.12 2.19
CA LEU A 28 2.53 15.70 1.47
C LEU A 28 2.37 15.07 0.09
N PHE A 29 3.47 14.88 -0.65
CA PHE A 29 3.44 14.26 -1.97
C PHE A 29 2.99 12.80 -1.88
N SER A 30 3.59 12.00 -1.00
CA SER A 30 3.19 10.61 -0.78
C SER A 30 1.75 10.50 -0.28
N GLY A 31 1.34 11.35 0.65
CA GLY A 31 -0.04 11.36 1.15
C GLY A 31 -1.05 11.65 0.04
N SER A 32 -0.78 12.63 -0.81
CA SER A 32 -1.66 12.95 -1.96
C SER A 32 -1.72 11.82 -2.99
N GLU A 33 -0.58 11.18 -3.29
CA GLU A 33 -0.49 10.03 -4.18
C GLU A 33 -1.29 8.83 -3.65
N ILE A 34 -1.09 8.49 -2.37
CA ILE A 34 -1.80 7.40 -1.70
C ILE A 34 -3.30 7.62 -1.74
N LEU A 35 -3.77 8.81 -1.34
CA LEU A 35 -5.19 9.13 -1.34
C LEU A 35 -5.78 9.10 -2.75
N LEU A 36 -5.10 9.71 -3.72
CA LEU A 36 -5.56 9.74 -5.10
C LEU A 36 -5.68 8.32 -5.66
N THR A 37 -4.64 7.50 -5.52
CA THR A 37 -4.61 6.12 -6.00
C THR A 37 -5.69 5.29 -5.32
N PHE A 38 -5.81 5.39 -4.00
CA PHE A 38 -6.82 4.67 -3.22
C PHE A 38 -8.24 5.00 -3.70
N PHE A 39 -8.62 6.29 -3.72
CA PHE A 39 -9.97 6.69 -4.10
C PHE A 39 -10.28 6.43 -5.58
N LEU A 40 -9.29 6.57 -6.46
CA LEU A 40 -9.46 6.29 -7.89
C LEU A 40 -9.74 4.80 -8.11
N VAL A 41 -8.98 3.91 -7.47
CA VAL A 41 -9.18 2.46 -7.59
C VAL A 41 -10.48 2.03 -6.92
N VAL A 42 -10.78 2.52 -5.72
CA VAL A 42 -12.07 2.26 -5.05
C VAL A 42 -13.24 2.68 -5.95
N GLY A 43 -13.21 3.88 -6.50
CA GLY A 43 -14.23 4.39 -7.42
C GLY A 43 -14.36 3.54 -8.68
N ALA A 44 -13.25 3.17 -9.31
CA ALA A 44 -13.24 2.31 -10.49
C ALA A 44 -13.82 0.93 -10.19
N VAL A 45 -13.42 0.30 -9.09
CA VAL A 45 -13.92 -1.02 -8.70
C VAL A 45 -15.41 -0.98 -8.38
N LEU A 46 -15.89 0.03 -7.67
CA LEU A 46 -17.31 0.18 -7.36
C LEU A 46 -18.13 0.36 -8.64
N THR A 47 -17.69 1.15 -9.60
CA THR A 47 -18.41 1.35 -10.88
C THR A 47 -18.45 0.08 -11.71
N VAL A 48 -17.34 -0.68 -11.79
CA VAL A 48 -17.28 -1.96 -12.51
C VAL A 48 -18.12 -3.02 -11.81
N ASN A 49 -18.03 -3.14 -10.48
CA ASN A 49 -18.81 -4.13 -9.72
C ASN A 49 -20.31 -3.91 -9.81
N MET A 50 -20.77 -2.66 -9.77
CA MET A 50 -22.18 -2.32 -9.95
C MET A 50 -22.68 -2.72 -11.34
N ALA A 51 -21.80 -2.73 -12.36
CA ALA A 51 -22.16 -3.06 -13.74
C ALA A 51 -22.09 -4.57 -14.05
N PHE A 52 -21.16 -5.32 -13.43
CA PHE A 52 -20.82 -6.68 -13.87
C PHE A 52 -21.00 -7.80 -12.83
N LEU A 53 -20.93 -7.53 -11.52
CA LEU A 53 -20.91 -8.57 -10.49
C LEU A 53 -22.27 -8.71 -9.78
N GLN A 54 -23.11 -9.57 -10.32
CA GLN A 54 -24.30 -10.06 -9.62
C GLN A 54 -23.93 -11.28 -8.77
N LYS A 55 -23.84 -11.09 -7.44
CA LYS A 55 -23.68 -12.13 -6.40
C LYS A 55 -22.39 -12.95 -6.46
N VAL A 56 -21.36 -12.48 -5.76
CA VAL A 56 -20.11 -13.25 -5.60
C VAL A 56 -20.03 -13.98 -4.25
N VAL A 57 -20.67 -13.50 -3.19
CA VAL A 57 -20.57 -14.12 -1.86
C VAL A 57 -21.95 -14.41 -1.26
N PRO A 58 -22.26 -15.69 -0.92
CA PRO A 58 -23.51 -16.03 -0.25
C PRO A 58 -23.58 -15.36 1.14
N GLY A 59 -24.69 -14.69 1.42
CA GLY A 59 -24.96 -14.08 2.73
C GLY A 59 -24.61 -12.61 2.87
N LEU A 60 -23.90 -11.99 1.91
CA LEU A 60 -23.64 -10.54 1.86
C LEU A 60 -24.52 -9.85 0.80
N THR A 61 -24.89 -8.60 1.06
CA THR A 61 -25.53 -7.77 0.03
C THR A 61 -24.53 -7.40 -1.05
N LEU A 62 -24.99 -7.16 -2.28
CA LEU A 62 -24.14 -6.72 -3.40
C LEU A 62 -23.27 -5.51 -3.02
N TRP A 63 -23.86 -4.57 -2.28
CA TRP A 63 -23.15 -3.37 -1.82
C TRP A 63 -22.02 -3.69 -0.85
N GLN A 64 -22.27 -4.55 0.15
CA GLN A 64 -21.24 -4.95 1.12
C GLN A 64 -20.08 -5.67 0.46
N THR A 65 -20.39 -6.61 -0.44
CA THR A 65 -19.36 -7.34 -1.20
C THR A 65 -18.53 -6.39 -2.06
N SER A 66 -19.20 -5.52 -2.84
CA SER A 66 -18.50 -4.55 -3.70
C SER A 66 -17.62 -3.58 -2.92
N LEU A 67 -18.12 -3.09 -1.79
CA LEU A 67 -17.36 -2.17 -0.92
C LEU A 67 -16.13 -2.87 -0.32
N THR A 68 -16.29 -4.10 0.17
CA THR A 68 -15.18 -4.88 0.72
C THR A 68 -14.08 -5.10 -0.32
N PHE A 69 -14.44 -5.56 -1.51
CA PHE A 69 -13.47 -5.74 -2.60
C PHE A 69 -12.82 -4.43 -3.03
N ALA A 70 -13.59 -3.36 -3.14
CA ALA A 70 -13.07 -2.05 -3.54
C ALA A 70 -12.05 -1.52 -2.51
N LEU A 71 -12.32 -1.66 -1.21
CA LEU A 71 -11.41 -1.22 -0.16
C LEU A 71 -10.10 -2.03 -0.15
N PHE A 72 -10.19 -3.37 -0.27
CA PHE A 72 -9.00 -4.22 -0.34
C PHE A 72 -8.16 -3.93 -1.58
N LEU A 73 -8.78 -3.84 -2.75
CA LEU A 73 -8.06 -3.52 -3.98
C LEU A 73 -7.49 -2.10 -3.96
N GLY A 74 -8.21 -1.15 -3.38
CA GLY A 74 -7.71 0.22 -3.22
C GLY A 74 -6.45 0.31 -2.36
N ILE A 75 -6.43 -0.40 -1.22
CA ILE A 75 -5.23 -0.37 -0.36
C ILE A 75 -4.05 -1.16 -0.96
N ILE A 76 -4.32 -2.27 -1.67
CA ILE A 76 -3.29 -3.02 -2.37
C ILE A 76 -2.69 -2.20 -3.52
N ALA A 77 -3.50 -1.42 -4.22
CA ALA A 77 -3.07 -0.58 -5.33
C ALA A 77 -2.09 0.54 -4.93
N VAL A 78 -2.08 0.93 -3.65
CA VAL A 78 -1.10 1.87 -3.10
C VAL A 78 0.30 1.27 -3.05
N ALA A 79 0.41 -0.07 -2.94
CA ALA A 79 1.71 -0.73 -2.88
C ALA A 79 2.49 -0.54 -4.18
N THR A 80 3.75 -0.21 -4.05
CA THR A 80 4.70 -0.10 -5.16
C THR A 80 5.65 -1.30 -5.17
N ALA A 81 6.30 -1.56 -6.30
CA ALA A 81 7.21 -2.70 -6.46
C ALA A 81 8.66 -2.32 -6.08
N PRO A 82 9.09 -2.49 -4.82
CA PRO A 82 10.41 -2.05 -4.38
C PRO A 82 11.55 -2.79 -5.09
N ALA A 83 11.35 -4.06 -5.40
CA ALA A 83 12.36 -4.86 -6.08
C ALA A 83 12.62 -4.36 -7.50
N ALA A 84 11.57 -4.04 -8.26
CA ALA A 84 11.70 -3.49 -9.62
C ALA A 84 12.38 -2.13 -9.60
N THR A 85 12.00 -1.25 -8.69
CA THR A 85 12.61 0.08 -8.52
C THR A 85 14.11 -0.05 -8.21
N LEU A 86 14.49 -0.95 -7.30
CA LEU A 86 15.90 -1.19 -6.96
C LEU A 86 16.69 -1.79 -8.11
N MET A 87 16.09 -2.69 -8.90
CA MET A 87 16.76 -3.25 -10.07
C MET A 87 17.09 -2.18 -11.09
N VAL A 88 16.15 -1.30 -11.39
CA VAL A 88 16.36 -0.17 -12.32
C VAL A 88 17.44 0.78 -11.79
N ILE A 89 17.37 1.15 -10.50
CA ILE A 89 18.39 2.02 -9.89
C ILE A 89 19.79 1.42 -10.01
N ARG A 90 19.94 0.11 -9.78
CA ARG A 90 21.22 -0.59 -9.88
C ARG A 90 21.70 -0.76 -11.31
N GLU A 91 20.80 -1.07 -12.24
CA GLU A 91 21.13 -1.28 -13.65
C GLU A 91 21.67 0.00 -14.30
N TYR A 92 21.10 1.14 -13.93
CA TYR A 92 21.51 2.46 -14.44
C TYR A 92 22.48 3.21 -13.54
N GLU A 93 22.96 2.56 -12.45
CA GLU A 93 23.84 3.19 -11.43
C GLU A 93 23.33 4.57 -11.01
N ALA A 94 21.99 4.68 -10.86
CA ALA A 94 21.33 5.94 -10.60
C ALA A 94 21.59 6.43 -9.17
N GLU A 95 22.37 7.48 -9.05
CA GLU A 95 22.70 8.14 -7.78
C GLU A 95 22.11 9.55 -7.71
N GLY A 96 21.87 10.02 -6.49
CA GLY A 96 21.47 11.41 -6.25
C GLY A 96 20.24 11.58 -5.38
N PRO A 97 19.84 12.84 -5.13
CA PRO A 97 18.74 13.14 -4.22
C PRO A 97 17.38 12.61 -4.69
N VAL A 98 17.17 12.49 -6.00
CA VAL A 98 15.92 11.95 -6.56
C VAL A 98 15.80 10.47 -6.27
N THR A 99 16.88 9.70 -6.41
CA THR A 99 16.93 8.27 -6.11
C THR A 99 16.57 8.00 -4.64
N GLY A 100 17.12 8.78 -3.71
CA GLY A 100 16.78 8.67 -2.30
C GLY A 100 15.30 8.98 -2.00
N VAL A 101 14.73 10.00 -2.64
CA VAL A 101 13.31 10.34 -2.53
C VAL A 101 12.43 9.20 -3.05
N VAL A 102 12.73 8.65 -4.23
CA VAL A 102 11.98 7.54 -4.82
C VAL A 102 12.00 6.31 -3.92
N LEU A 103 13.15 5.91 -3.41
CA LEU A 103 13.27 4.77 -2.48
C LEU A 103 12.44 5.00 -1.21
N THR A 104 12.47 6.22 -0.67
CA THR A 104 11.67 6.59 0.51
C THR A 104 10.18 6.47 0.23
N LEU A 105 9.70 7.00 -0.90
CA LEU A 105 8.30 6.91 -1.30
C LEU A 105 7.85 5.45 -1.46
N VAL A 106 8.65 4.64 -2.14
CA VAL A 106 8.36 3.21 -2.34
C VAL A 106 8.23 2.48 -1.00
N GLY A 107 9.15 2.71 -0.07
CA GLY A 107 9.08 2.09 1.25
C GLY A 107 7.89 2.56 2.07
N PHE A 108 7.60 3.85 2.05
CA PHE A 108 6.49 4.44 2.79
C PHE A 108 5.12 3.96 2.26
N ASN A 109 4.93 3.93 0.94
CA ASN A 109 3.72 3.43 0.30
C ASN A 109 3.47 1.96 0.65
N ASN A 110 4.51 1.11 0.63
CA ASN A 110 4.39 -0.29 1.01
C ASN A 110 4.06 -0.47 2.50
N LEU A 111 4.66 0.32 3.38
CA LEU A 111 4.34 0.30 4.81
C LEU A 111 2.87 0.64 5.04
N ILE A 112 2.37 1.72 4.42
CA ILE A 112 0.96 2.14 4.52
C ILE A 112 0.03 1.08 3.94
N SER A 113 0.37 0.46 2.80
CA SER A 113 -0.44 -0.58 2.20
C SER A 113 -0.55 -1.81 3.10
N VAL A 114 0.56 -2.28 3.68
CA VAL A 114 0.55 -3.45 4.59
C VAL A 114 -0.25 -3.15 5.86
N LEU A 115 -0.02 -2.01 6.50
CA LEU A 115 -0.76 -1.61 7.70
C LEU A 115 -2.24 -1.39 7.39
N GLY A 116 -2.57 -0.72 6.31
CA GLY A 116 -3.95 -0.49 5.88
C GLY A 116 -4.66 -1.80 5.55
N PHE A 117 -3.99 -2.74 4.88
CA PHE A 117 -4.54 -4.08 4.63
C PHE A 117 -4.81 -4.83 5.93
N ALA A 118 -3.87 -4.84 6.88
CA ALA A 118 -4.05 -5.50 8.17
C ALA A 118 -5.23 -4.93 8.96
N VAL A 119 -5.37 -3.60 8.98
CA VAL A 119 -6.49 -2.92 9.65
C VAL A 119 -7.82 -3.27 8.97
N LEU A 120 -7.89 -3.20 7.63
CA LEU A 120 -9.11 -3.56 6.89
C LEU A 120 -9.47 -5.03 7.09
N ALA A 121 -8.49 -5.94 7.05
CA ALA A 121 -8.71 -7.36 7.27
C ALA A 121 -9.27 -7.62 8.66
N HIS A 122 -8.72 -6.96 9.69
CA HIS A 122 -9.23 -7.09 11.05
C HIS A 122 -10.70 -6.68 11.15
N PHE A 123 -11.06 -5.49 10.70
CA PHE A 123 -12.42 -4.98 10.83
C PHE A 123 -13.46 -5.68 9.95
N LEU A 124 -13.05 -6.17 8.78
CA LEU A 124 -13.99 -6.77 7.82
C LEU A 124 -14.11 -8.29 7.94
N ILE A 125 -13.04 -8.98 8.38
CA ILE A 125 -13.01 -10.45 8.49
C ILE A 125 -13.33 -10.90 9.93
N PHE A 126 -12.93 -10.13 10.95
CA PHE A 126 -13.11 -10.45 12.36
C PHE A 126 -13.94 -9.37 13.09
N PRO A 127 -15.20 -9.11 12.68
CA PRO A 127 -16.03 -8.11 13.33
C PRO A 127 -16.37 -8.59 14.76
N GLY A 128 -15.73 -8.01 15.76
CA GLY A 128 -15.99 -8.28 17.19
C GLY A 128 -14.79 -8.76 18.01
N GLU A 129 -13.64 -9.02 17.38
CA GLU A 129 -12.42 -9.31 18.13
C GLU A 129 -11.58 -8.03 18.34
N SER A 130 -11.04 -7.87 19.54
CA SER A 130 -10.19 -6.73 19.86
C SER A 130 -8.83 -6.86 19.15
N LEU A 131 -8.21 -5.73 18.77
CA LEU A 131 -6.89 -5.65 18.14
C LEU A 131 -5.76 -6.38 18.89
N SER A 132 -6.00 -6.82 20.11
CA SER A 132 -5.05 -7.61 20.92
C SER A 132 -4.69 -8.98 20.32
N VAL A 133 -5.54 -9.53 19.45
CA VAL A 133 -5.29 -10.84 18.78
C VAL A 133 -4.25 -10.71 17.66
N LEU A 134 -4.03 -9.53 17.12
CA LEU A 134 -3.03 -9.28 16.07
C LEU A 134 -1.60 -9.15 16.61
N MET A 135 -1.41 -9.07 17.92
CA MET A 135 -0.10 -8.91 18.57
C MET A 135 0.45 -10.22 19.19
N LEU A 136 -0.23 -11.35 19.03
CA LEU A 136 0.21 -12.68 19.41
C LEU A 136 0.66 -13.49 18.20
#